data_5fb94dcc9d507dd94ea8542acd996bfc
#
_entry.id   5fb94dcc9d507dd94ea8542acd996bfc
#
_cell.length_a   1.000
_cell.length_b   1.000
_cell.length_c   1.000
_cell.angle_alpha   90.00
_cell.angle_beta   90.00
_cell.angle_gamma   90.00
#
_symmetry.space_group_name_H-M   'P 1'
#
loop_
_entity.id
_entity.type
_entity.pdbx_description
1 polymer ?
#
loop_
_entity_poly.entity_id
_entity_poly.type
_entity_poly.pdbx_seq_one_letter_code
_entity_poly.pdbx_strand_id
1 'polypeptide(L)'
;MKKAKRILSAVVAGVMVLSLSACGGGSGSASGSASGSAPAAGSTPAGAEGKITISYWTTNRHDQAYMTPLIEEFNATNDKNIYIDFQVYADNYSQMLDLAFSTNTAPDVYQLAGTDPIEVVVKEKGQLLDLAPYMDDEYRTRFGEGAFVEGINALGDGIYSLPYTASAARLFYNQDIFDRVGIDGPPQTLDELVADAKLVTEQLGSEGIYGIAGNFKSAASSVARSIDMIVMRSGGTRGGFDYKTGTYDFSSYKPVLEAFKEMFATGVSFPGSESLDIDPLRTQFAAGNIAMYISISHAEPGVYASQFPTDANWNCAQLPTVNGKVEGKQQLWFGGSNLGINPATEHPDEAWEVMKFLHSDEVMGPYHTAGLGTVMIPSAVESAEAPESIEKMPNLAINADDQNWPPLPAGVVVEGKDYYTTCVECIFGVTDIDSAIEDLNTRYNAAYDKLVDGGAERIVYPN
;
A
#
# COMPACT_ATOMS: atom_id res chain seq x y z
N MET A 1 -25.90 59.85 -1.87
CA MET A 1 -25.11 60.99 -2.40
C MET A 1 -23.64 60.57 -2.54
N LYS A 2 -23.14 60.76 -3.75
CA LYS A 2 -21.73 60.88 -4.23
C LYS A 2 -20.85 59.59 -4.22
N LYS A 3 -20.67 58.97 -5.39
CA LYS A 3 -19.76 59.12 -6.54
C LYS A 3 -18.43 58.37 -6.27
N ALA A 4 -18.25 57.25 -6.86
CA ALA A 4 -17.57 56.92 -8.12
C ALA A 4 -16.16 57.55 -8.29
N LYS A 5 -15.14 56.70 -8.45
CA LYS A 5 -14.11 56.88 -9.50
C LYS A 5 -13.36 55.56 -9.78
N ARG A 6 -13.47 55.14 -11.03
CA ARG A 6 -12.59 54.20 -11.74
C ARG A 6 -11.26 54.91 -12.04
N ILE A 7 -10.13 54.17 -11.98
CA ILE A 7 -8.95 54.51 -12.78
C ILE A 7 -8.39 53.19 -13.33
N LEU A 8 -8.27 53.18 -14.64
CA LEU A 8 -7.74 52.20 -15.58
C LEU A 8 -6.32 52.66 -15.94
N SER A 9 -5.36 51.78 -16.06
CA SER A 9 -4.13 51.91 -16.93
C SER A 9 -3.21 50.76 -16.63
N ALA A 10 -2.94 49.87 -17.50
CA ALA A 10 -2.23 49.79 -18.78
C ALA A 10 -0.82 49.17 -18.60
N VAL A 11 -0.68 48.00 -19.11
CA VAL A 11 0.39 47.33 -19.88
C VAL A 11 1.78 48.02 -19.89
N VAL A 12 2.82 47.24 -19.47
CA VAL A 12 4.13 47.25 -20.16
C VAL A 12 4.71 45.83 -20.10
N ALA A 13 4.92 45.29 -21.31
CA ALA A 13 5.74 44.12 -21.60
C ALA A 13 7.22 44.50 -21.50
N GLY A 14 8.03 43.65 -20.87
CA GLY A 14 9.49 43.80 -20.84
C GLY A 14 10.15 42.42 -21.01
N VAL A 15 10.53 42.13 -22.22
CA VAL A 15 11.49 41.06 -22.61
C VAL A 15 12.87 41.49 -22.13
N MET A 16 13.55 40.63 -21.35
CA MET A 16 15.01 40.67 -21.22
C MET A 16 15.56 39.25 -21.26
N VAL A 17 16.12 38.96 -22.41
CA VAL A 17 17.13 37.92 -22.65
C VAL A 17 18.46 38.50 -22.16
N LEU A 18 19.18 37.77 -21.32
CA LEU A 18 20.65 37.93 -21.24
C LEU A 18 21.28 36.62 -20.74
N SER A 19 22.19 36.24 -21.50
CA SER A 19 23.06 35.08 -21.59
C SER A 19 24.29 35.17 -20.65
N LEU A 20 24.79 33.95 -20.28
CA LEU A 20 26.21 33.55 -20.23
C LEU A 20 27.11 34.04 -19.10
N SER A 21 27.66 33.12 -18.35
CA SER A 21 29.05 32.57 -18.37
C SER A 21 29.53 32.25 -16.96
N ALA A 22 29.84 31.06 -16.70
CA ALA A 22 31.12 30.36 -16.63
C ALA A 22 31.89 30.43 -15.32
N CYS A 23 32.25 29.23 -14.84
CA CYS A 23 33.45 28.79 -14.12
C CYS A 23 33.65 29.18 -12.66
N GLY A 24 33.83 28.15 -11.83
CA GLY A 24 34.59 28.22 -10.59
C GLY A 24 34.22 27.12 -9.59
N GLY A 25 35.13 26.14 -9.46
CA GLY A 25 35.00 24.90 -8.69
C GLY A 25 34.83 25.11 -7.18
N GLY A 26 34.26 24.07 -6.54
CA GLY A 26 34.16 23.95 -5.10
C GLY A 26 33.43 22.68 -4.74
N SER A 27 34.19 21.69 -4.28
CA SER A 27 33.70 20.42 -3.73
C SER A 27 32.77 20.68 -2.54
N GLY A 28 31.56 20.13 -2.63
CA GLY A 28 30.64 20.06 -1.51
C GLY A 28 29.65 18.94 -1.78
N SER A 29 29.77 17.85 -1.02
CA SER A 29 28.81 16.75 -1.01
C SER A 29 27.44 17.28 -0.58
N ALA A 30 26.49 17.28 -1.47
CA ALA A 30 25.08 17.48 -1.16
C ALA A 30 24.32 16.23 -1.61
N SER A 31 23.79 15.49 -0.64
CA SER A 31 22.75 14.49 -0.84
C SER A 31 21.52 15.19 -1.42
N GLY A 32 21.35 15.10 -2.71
CA GLY A 32 20.18 15.60 -3.40
C GLY A 32 19.08 14.56 -3.42
N SER A 33 18.02 14.81 -2.68
CA SER A 33 16.73 14.20 -2.92
C SER A 33 16.28 14.59 -4.34
N ALA A 34 16.28 13.65 -5.26
CA ALA A 34 15.71 13.83 -6.58
C ALA A 34 14.18 13.82 -6.45
N SER A 35 13.58 14.99 -6.36
CA SER A 35 12.15 15.16 -6.64
C SER A 35 11.94 14.93 -8.13
N GLY A 36 11.28 13.81 -8.47
CA GLY A 36 10.93 13.49 -9.86
C GLY A 36 10.05 14.56 -10.48
N SER A 37 10.64 15.34 -11.36
CA SER A 37 9.89 16.15 -12.32
C SER A 37 9.49 15.23 -13.46
N ALA A 38 8.20 15.27 -13.85
CA ALA A 38 7.71 14.55 -15.03
C ALA A 38 8.61 14.82 -16.24
N PRO A 39 9.00 13.81 -17.03
CA PRO A 39 9.80 14.02 -18.23
C PRO A 39 9.05 14.89 -19.22
N ALA A 40 9.74 15.85 -19.80
CA ALA A 40 9.22 16.60 -20.95
C ALA A 40 9.00 15.61 -22.12
N ALA A 41 7.79 15.53 -22.65
CA ALA A 41 7.47 14.73 -23.80
C ALA A 41 8.46 15.06 -24.96
N GLY A 42 9.27 14.07 -25.37
CA GLY A 42 10.06 14.18 -26.59
C GLY A 42 11.57 13.91 -26.51
N SER A 43 12.14 13.50 -25.39
CA SER A 43 13.55 13.08 -25.36
C SER A 43 13.66 11.56 -25.24
N THR A 44 14.18 10.90 -26.29
CA THR A 44 14.52 9.47 -26.24
C THR A 44 15.55 9.25 -25.12
N PRO A 45 15.30 8.30 -24.19
CA PRO A 45 16.27 8.00 -23.13
C PRO A 45 17.61 7.57 -23.70
N ALA A 46 18.70 7.91 -23.01
CA ALA A 46 20.04 7.47 -23.43
C ALA A 46 20.10 5.93 -23.43
N GLY A 47 20.47 5.34 -24.58
CA GLY A 47 20.52 3.88 -24.78
C GLY A 47 19.26 3.26 -25.40
N ALA A 48 18.21 4.06 -25.65
CA ALA A 48 17.01 3.61 -26.35
C ALA A 48 17.05 3.82 -27.88
N GLU A 49 18.14 4.36 -28.41
CA GLU A 49 18.24 4.64 -29.85
C GLU A 49 18.03 3.38 -30.70
N GLY A 50 17.00 3.39 -31.54
CA GLY A 50 16.67 2.29 -32.45
C GLY A 50 15.99 1.09 -31.75
N LYS A 51 15.64 1.19 -30.47
CA LYS A 51 14.89 0.19 -29.73
C LYS A 51 13.43 0.60 -29.56
N ILE A 52 12.58 -0.40 -29.35
CA ILE A 52 11.18 -0.20 -28.93
C ILE A 52 11.21 0.15 -27.44
N THR A 53 10.75 1.34 -27.09
CA THR A 53 10.72 1.79 -25.69
C THR A 53 9.40 1.41 -25.07
N ILE A 54 9.47 0.67 -23.96
CA ILE A 54 8.33 0.30 -23.11
C ILE A 54 8.48 1.03 -21.78
N SER A 55 7.55 1.93 -21.49
CA SER A 55 7.51 2.66 -20.24
C SER A 55 6.94 1.79 -19.11
N TYR A 56 7.67 1.73 -17.98
CA TYR A 56 7.25 0.99 -16.80
C TYR A 56 7.21 1.89 -15.56
N TRP A 57 6.02 2.04 -14.97
CA TRP A 57 5.80 2.87 -13.78
C TRP A 57 5.41 2.04 -12.56
N THR A 58 6.03 2.36 -11.42
CA THR A 58 5.76 1.70 -10.13
C THR A 58 5.86 2.68 -8.95
N THR A 59 5.31 2.29 -7.81
CA THR A 59 5.49 2.98 -6.52
C THR A 59 6.59 2.35 -5.67
N ASN A 60 7.17 1.23 -6.09
CA ASN A 60 8.05 0.39 -5.29
C ASN A 60 9.45 1.00 -5.16
N ARG A 61 9.57 2.12 -4.44
CA ARG A 61 10.85 2.77 -4.17
C ARG A 61 11.84 1.88 -3.40
N HIS A 62 11.31 0.94 -2.60
CA HIS A 62 12.13 0.03 -1.81
C HIS A 62 12.88 -0.98 -2.69
N ASP A 63 12.31 -1.31 -3.84
CA ASP A 63 12.85 -2.27 -4.80
C ASP A 63 13.80 -1.60 -5.80
N GLN A 64 13.83 -0.27 -5.86
CA GLN A 64 14.52 0.46 -6.93
C GLN A 64 16.00 0.08 -7.03
N ALA A 65 16.68 -0.04 -5.88
CA ALA A 65 18.09 -0.42 -5.85
C ALA A 65 18.33 -1.85 -6.38
N TYR A 66 17.35 -2.74 -6.22
CA TYR A 66 17.40 -4.11 -6.74
C TYR A 66 17.02 -4.17 -8.23
N MET A 67 15.95 -3.50 -8.63
CA MET A 67 15.39 -3.59 -9.99
C MET A 67 16.22 -2.83 -11.03
N THR A 68 16.80 -1.67 -10.66
CA THR A 68 17.54 -0.84 -11.62
C THR A 68 18.65 -1.61 -12.35
N PRO A 69 19.59 -2.31 -11.70
CA PRO A 69 20.65 -3.03 -12.40
C PRO A 69 20.12 -4.17 -13.27
N LEU A 70 19.05 -4.85 -12.88
CA LEU A 70 18.43 -5.92 -13.69
C LEU A 70 17.78 -5.36 -14.96
N ILE A 71 17.11 -4.23 -14.86
CA ILE A 71 16.53 -3.54 -16.02
C ILE A 71 17.62 -2.99 -16.94
N GLU A 72 18.71 -2.44 -16.39
CA GLU A 72 19.86 -1.99 -17.18
C GLU A 72 20.49 -3.16 -17.93
N GLU A 73 20.66 -4.33 -17.29
CA GLU A 73 21.16 -5.54 -17.93
C GLU A 73 20.21 -6.04 -19.04
N PHE A 74 18.90 -6.10 -18.76
CA PHE A 74 17.89 -6.41 -19.77
C PHE A 74 17.99 -5.44 -20.96
N ASN A 75 18.04 -4.14 -20.70
CA ASN A 75 18.16 -3.13 -21.73
C ASN A 75 19.42 -3.29 -22.60
N ALA A 76 20.52 -3.79 -22.00
CA ALA A 76 21.76 -4.01 -22.73
C ALA A 76 21.79 -5.32 -23.52
N THR A 77 21.12 -6.38 -23.04
CA THR A 77 21.38 -7.76 -23.49
C THR A 77 20.21 -8.44 -24.20
N ASN A 78 18.94 -7.93 -24.05
CA ASN A 78 17.81 -8.60 -24.68
C ASN A 78 17.92 -8.60 -26.20
N ASP A 79 17.49 -9.70 -26.83
CA ASP A 79 17.51 -9.94 -28.27
C ASP A 79 16.26 -9.44 -29.00
N LYS A 80 15.29 -8.89 -28.27
CA LYS A 80 13.99 -8.41 -28.79
C LYS A 80 13.99 -6.93 -29.15
N ASN A 81 15.14 -6.27 -29.01
CA ASN A 81 15.29 -4.85 -29.29
C ASN A 81 14.40 -3.94 -28.45
N ILE A 82 14.13 -4.34 -27.18
CA ILE A 82 13.31 -3.61 -26.23
C ILE A 82 14.20 -2.76 -25.32
N TYR A 83 13.70 -1.57 -24.97
CA TYR A 83 14.25 -0.72 -23.93
C TYR A 83 13.17 -0.42 -22.88
N ILE A 84 13.39 -0.78 -21.64
CA ILE A 84 12.48 -0.47 -20.53
C ILE A 84 12.85 0.92 -19.99
N ASP A 85 11.93 1.88 -20.10
CA ASP A 85 11.99 3.18 -19.42
C ASP A 85 11.34 3.06 -18.06
N PHE A 86 12.18 2.80 -17.04
CA PHE A 86 11.75 2.49 -15.68
C PHE A 86 11.64 3.74 -14.83
N GLN A 87 10.46 4.00 -14.25
CA GLN A 87 10.18 5.16 -13.44
C GLN A 87 9.49 4.79 -12.12
N VAL A 88 9.99 5.35 -11.02
CA VAL A 88 9.46 5.13 -9.67
C VAL A 88 8.85 6.43 -9.15
N TYR A 89 7.56 6.39 -8.82
CA TYR A 89 6.82 7.51 -8.25
C TYR A 89 6.44 7.20 -6.81
N ALA A 90 7.22 7.70 -5.85
CA ALA A 90 7.00 7.43 -4.43
C ALA A 90 5.73 8.11 -3.87
N ASP A 91 5.40 9.29 -4.39
CA ASP A 91 4.32 10.13 -3.92
C ASP A 91 3.33 10.44 -5.04
N ASN A 92 2.04 10.57 -4.69
CA ASN A 92 0.97 10.99 -5.61
C ASN A 92 0.79 10.10 -6.86
N TYR A 93 1.26 8.86 -6.82
CA TYR A 93 1.24 7.94 -7.97
C TYR A 93 -0.15 7.78 -8.58
N SER A 94 -1.19 7.52 -7.77
CA SER A 94 -2.57 7.37 -8.27
C SER A 94 -3.02 8.61 -9.06
N GLN A 95 -2.75 9.80 -8.53
CA GLN A 95 -3.14 11.05 -9.20
C GLN A 95 -2.36 11.27 -10.50
N MET A 96 -1.07 10.92 -10.51
CA MET A 96 -0.24 11.00 -11.71
C MET A 96 -0.69 10.00 -12.77
N LEU A 97 -1.03 8.78 -12.36
CA LEU A 97 -1.54 7.75 -13.25
C LEU A 97 -2.90 8.14 -13.85
N ASP A 98 -3.84 8.64 -13.05
CA ASP A 98 -5.14 9.14 -13.51
C ASP A 98 -4.98 10.30 -14.50
N LEU A 99 -4.06 11.23 -14.22
CA LEU A 99 -3.74 12.32 -15.12
C LEU A 99 -3.16 11.79 -16.44
N ALA A 100 -2.22 10.85 -16.37
CA ALA A 100 -1.58 10.27 -17.55
C ALA A 100 -2.61 9.54 -18.44
N PHE A 101 -3.53 8.77 -17.87
CA PHE A 101 -4.64 8.17 -18.61
C PHE A 101 -5.56 9.23 -19.25
N SER A 102 -5.90 10.28 -18.51
CA SER A 102 -6.77 11.36 -19.02
C SER A 102 -6.14 12.17 -20.16
N THR A 103 -4.80 12.21 -20.24
CA THR A 103 -4.03 12.92 -21.27
C THR A 103 -3.45 12.01 -22.36
N ASN A 104 -3.77 10.71 -22.34
CA ASN A 104 -3.21 9.69 -23.25
C ASN A 104 -1.66 9.63 -23.22
N THR A 105 -1.10 9.77 -22.02
CA THR A 105 0.35 9.65 -21.77
C THR A 105 0.66 8.58 -20.72
N ALA A 106 -0.31 7.68 -20.49
CA ALA A 106 -0.14 6.60 -19.52
C ALA A 106 0.95 5.61 -19.98
N PRO A 107 1.69 5.02 -19.03
CA PRO A 107 2.76 4.07 -19.34
C PRO A 107 2.21 2.80 -20.00
N ASP A 108 3.09 2.05 -20.68
CA ASP A 108 2.76 0.78 -21.33
C ASP A 108 2.51 -0.32 -20.27
N VAL A 109 3.41 -0.43 -19.31
CA VAL A 109 3.34 -1.35 -18.17
C VAL A 109 3.28 -0.52 -16.89
N TYR A 110 2.40 -0.87 -15.98
CA TYR A 110 2.27 -0.11 -14.75
C TYR A 110 1.76 -0.94 -13.57
N GLN A 111 2.19 -0.52 -12.38
CA GLN A 111 1.63 -1.02 -11.13
C GLN A 111 0.23 -0.44 -10.94
N LEU A 112 -0.75 -1.29 -10.63
CA LEU A 112 -2.10 -0.84 -10.37
C LEU A 112 -2.13 0.08 -9.14
N ALA A 113 -2.98 1.09 -9.20
CA ALA A 113 -3.17 2.06 -8.13
C ALA A 113 -4.64 2.39 -7.93
N GLY A 114 -4.95 2.92 -6.76
CA GLY A 114 -6.30 3.30 -6.39
C GLY A 114 -7.08 2.18 -5.70
N THR A 115 -8.35 2.45 -5.47
CA THR A 115 -9.29 1.56 -4.75
C THR A 115 -10.45 1.10 -5.63
N ASP A 116 -10.42 1.46 -6.92
CA ASP A 116 -11.50 1.09 -7.83
C ASP A 116 -11.51 -0.42 -8.05
N PRO A 117 -12.69 -1.04 -8.06
CA PRO A 117 -12.85 -2.43 -8.45
C PRO A 117 -12.31 -2.66 -9.87
N ILE A 118 -11.76 -3.84 -10.12
CA ILE A 118 -11.22 -4.20 -11.44
C ILE A 118 -12.26 -4.01 -12.55
N GLU A 119 -13.53 -4.26 -12.27
CA GLU A 119 -14.62 -4.07 -13.22
C GLU A 119 -14.74 -2.61 -13.70
N VAL A 120 -14.63 -1.64 -12.79
CA VAL A 120 -14.63 -0.20 -13.11
C VAL A 120 -13.39 0.15 -13.94
N VAL A 121 -12.21 -0.33 -13.52
CA VAL A 121 -10.96 -0.07 -14.23
C VAL A 121 -10.97 -0.64 -15.66
N VAL A 122 -11.56 -1.82 -15.84
CA VAL A 122 -11.64 -2.50 -17.15
C VAL A 122 -12.78 -1.96 -18.00
N LYS A 123 -14.04 -1.97 -17.48
CA LYS A 123 -15.22 -1.70 -18.29
C LYS A 123 -15.54 -0.22 -18.46
N GLU A 124 -15.33 0.58 -17.42
CA GLU A 124 -15.69 2.00 -17.46
C GLU A 124 -14.51 2.88 -17.85
N LYS A 125 -13.32 2.61 -17.27
CA LYS A 125 -12.13 3.40 -17.53
C LYS A 125 -11.31 2.89 -18.72
N GLY A 126 -11.42 1.60 -19.09
CA GLY A 126 -10.68 1.01 -20.21
C GLY A 126 -9.16 1.11 -20.06
N GLN A 127 -8.65 0.89 -18.85
CA GLN A 127 -7.25 1.11 -18.50
C GLN A 127 -6.39 -0.15 -18.52
N LEU A 128 -6.98 -1.35 -18.64
CA LEU A 128 -6.26 -2.63 -18.58
C LEU A 128 -6.49 -3.49 -19.81
N LEU A 129 -5.41 -4.00 -20.38
CA LEU A 129 -5.41 -4.99 -21.46
C LEU A 129 -5.75 -6.37 -20.88
N ASP A 130 -6.56 -7.14 -21.60
CA ASP A 130 -6.77 -8.56 -21.28
C ASP A 130 -5.50 -9.35 -21.60
N LEU A 131 -4.91 -9.94 -20.59
CA LEU A 131 -3.66 -10.71 -20.67
C LEU A 131 -3.91 -12.20 -20.96
N ALA A 132 -5.16 -12.68 -20.83
CA ALA A 132 -5.47 -14.10 -21.03
C ALA A 132 -5.03 -14.64 -22.40
N PRO A 133 -5.17 -13.88 -23.52
CA PRO A 133 -4.70 -14.34 -24.84
C PRO A 133 -3.18 -14.47 -24.97
N TYR A 134 -2.41 -13.80 -24.11
CA TYR A 134 -0.93 -13.84 -24.10
C TYR A 134 -0.36 -14.97 -23.25
N MET A 135 -1.21 -15.57 -22.37
CA MET A 135 -0.80 -16.60 -21.41
C MET A 135 -1.13 -17.98 -21.94
N ASP A 136 -0.12 -18.79 -22.20
CA ASP A 136 -0.31 -20.21 -22.36
C ASP A 136 -0.54 -20.92 -20.99
N ASP A 137 -0.92 -22.20 -21.02
CA ASP A 137 -1.22 -22.95 -19.80
C ASP A 137 0.03 -23.12 -18.91
N GLU A 138 1.23 -23.25 -19.50
CA GLU A 138 2.49 -23.39 -18.77
C GLU A 138 2.80 -22.10 -18.02
N TYR A 139 2.71 -20.94 -18.66
CA TYR A 139 2.94 -19.65 -18.02
C TYR A 139 1.91 -19.37 -16.92
N ARG A 140 0.65 -19.73 -17.14
CA ARG A 140 -0.44 -19.55 -16.17
C ARG A 140 -0.22 -20.36 -14.89
N THR A 141 0.27 -21.60 -15.01
CA THR A 141 0.51 -22.50 -13.86
C THR A 141 1.59 -22.00 -12.92
N ARG A 142 2.48 -21.12 -13.36
CA ARG A 142 3.53 -20.53 -12.54
C ARG A 142 3.00 -19.72 -11.35
N PHE A 143 1.79 -19.17 -11.46
CA PHE A 143 1.17 -18.37 -10.41
C PHE A 143 0.42 -19.22 -9.36
N GLY A 144 0.28 -20.51 -9.59
CA GLY A 144 -0.42 -21.43 -8.68
C GLY A 144 -1.95 -21.34 -8.75
N GLU A 145 -2.60 -22.27 -8.05
CA GLU A 145 -4.06 -22.31 -7.97
C GLU A 145 -4.59 -21.12 -7.18
N GLY A 146 -5.65 -20.47 -7.68
CA GLY A 146 -6.30 -19.34 -7.02
C GLY A 146 -5.55 -18.00 -7.13
N ALA A 147 -4.52 -17.89 -7.98
CA ALA A 147 -3.81 -16.63 -8.22
C ALA A 147 -4.66 -15.59 -8.96
N PHE A 148 -5.57 -16.07 -9.82
CA PHE A 148 -6.46 -15.20 -10.60
C PHE A 148 -7.85 -15.22 -9.95
N VAL A 149 -8.20 -14.10 -9.32
CA VAL A 149 -9.38 -13.98 -8.48
C VAL A 149 -10.37 -13.02 -9.12
N GLU A 150 -11.60 -13.48 -9.32
CA GLU A 150 -12.70 -12.65 -9.81
C GLU A 150 -12.86 -11.38 -8.97
N GLY A 151 -12.95 -10.23 -9.64
CA GLY A 151 -13.08 -8.92 -9.00
C GLY A 151 -11.77 -8.32 -8.45
N ILE A 152 -10.62 -9.03 -8.52
CA ILE A 152 -9.30 -8.53 -8.09
C ILE A 152 -8.35 -8.34 -9.28
N ASN A 153 -8.10 -9.41 -10.03
CA ASN A 153 -7.21 -9.40 -11.20
C ASN A 153 -7.78 -10.17 -12.40
N ALA A 154 -8.95 -10.76 -12.23
CA ALA A 154 -9.70 -11.43 -13.26
C ALA A 154 -11.15 -10.91 -13.32
N LEU A 155 -11.76 -11.00 -14.50
CA LEU A 155 -13.17 -10.65 -14.74
C LEU A 155 -13.72 -11.55 -15.85
N GLY A 156 -14.61 -12.50 -15.48
CA GLY A 156 -15.04 -13.56 -16.38
C GLY A 156 -13.85 -14.42 -16.84
N ASP A 157 -13.69 -14.58 -18.17
CA ASP A 157 -12.58 -15.32 -18.74
C ASP A 157 -11.29 -14.50 -18.90
N GLY A 158 -11.34 -13.17 -18.67
CA GLY A 158 -10.23 -12.27 -18.84
C GLY A 158 -9.33 -12.17 -17.60
N ILE A 159 -8.04 -11.97 -17.83
CA ILE A 159 -7.02 -11.67 -16.80
C ILE A 159 -6.44 -10.31 -17.10
N TYR A 160 -6.49 -9.38 -16.14
CA TYR A 160 -6.17 -7.98 -16.37
C TYR A 160 -4.96 -7.47 -15.61
N SER A 161 -4.46 -8.25 -14.64
CA SER A 161 -3.18 -7.97 -14.00
C SER A 161 -2.55 -9.24 -13.46
N LEU A 162 -1.21 -9.23 -13.36
CA LEU A 162 -0.45 -10.34 -12.80
C LEU A 162 -0.06 -10.06 -11.36
N PRO A 163 -0.24 -11.06 -10.44
CA PRO A 163 0.28 -10.96 -9.08
C PRO A 163 1.80 -10.85 -9.09
N TYR A 164 2.31 -9.85 -8.37
CA TYR A 164 3.75 -9.60 -8.22
C TYR A 164 4.20 -9.93 -6.80
N THR A 165 3.77 -9.11 -5.85
CA THR A 165 4.01 -9.33 -4.42
C THR A 165 2.73 -9.12 -3.62
N ALA A 166 2.71 -9.66 -2.41
CA ALA A 166 1.63 -9.43 -1.45
C ALA A 166 2.17 -9.00 -0.10
N SER A 167 1.29 -8.51 0.75
CA SER A 167 1.59 -8.13 2.12
C SER A 167 0.43 -8.48 3.04
N ALA A 168 0.74 -8.79 4.31
CA ALA A 168 -0.24 -8.98 5.36
C ALA A 168 0.10 -8.12 6.57
N ALA A 169 -0.92 -7.77 7.36
CA ALA A 169 -0.71 -6.96 8.55
C ALA A 169 0.01 -7.75 9.64
N ARG A 170 0.97 -7.10 10.30
CA ARG A 170 1.75 -7.65 11.43
C ARG A 170 1.94 -6.57 12.49
N LEU A 171 2.08 -7.03 13.73
CA LEU A 171 2.54 -6.21 14.83
C LEU A 171 4.07 -6.30 14.88
N PHE A 172 4.75 -5.19 14.66
CA PHE A 172 6.20 -5.07 14.82
C PHE A 172 6.52 -4.58 16.23
N TYR A 173 7.49 -5.20 16.88
CA TYR A 173 7.85 -4.86 18.23
C TYR A 173 9.37 -4.90 18.46
N ASN A 174 9.82 -4.08 19.42
CA ASN A 174 11.20 -3.98 19.84
C ASN A 174 11.41 -4.84 21.08
N GLN A 175 12.13 -5.95 20.93
CA GLN A 175 12.41 -6.90 22.00
C GLN A 175 13.26 -6.30 23.12
N ASP A 176 14.23 -5.43 22.76
CA ASP A 176 15.07 -4.78 23.78
C ASP A 176 14.24 -3.90 24.73
N ILE A 177 13.19 -3.25 24.22
CA ILE A 177 12.27 -2.48 25.04
C ILE A 177 11.41 -3.41 25.90
N PHE A 178 10.89 -4.50 25.34
CA PHE A 178 10.12 -5.51 26.06
C PHE A 178 10.91 -6.10 27.21
N ASP A 179 12.16 -6.51 26.98
CA ASP A 179 13.05 -7.06 27.99
C ASP A 179 13.29 -6.06 29.13
N ARG A 180 13.43 -4.77 28.82
CA ARG A 180 13.63 -3.71 29.83
C ARG A 180 12.46 -3.54 30.80
N VAL A 181 11.23 -3.80 30.35
CA VAL A 181 10.03 -3.64 31.17
C VAL A 181 9.43 -4.97 31.64
N GLY A 182 10.04 -6.11 31.28
CA GLY A 182 9.64 -7.44 31.69
C GLY A 182 8.42 -7.97 30.93
N ILE A 183 8.25 -7.63 29.67
CA ILE A 183 7.24 -8.23 28.77
C ILE A 183 7.87 -9.47 28.11
N ASP A 184 7.29 -10.65 28.37
CA ASP A 184 7.84 -11.94 27.91
C ASP A 184 7.67 -12.18 26.40
N GLY A 185 6.72 -11.51 25.74
CA GLY A 185 6.45 -11.70 24.30
C GLY A 185 5.32 -10.83 23.77
N PRO A 186 5.01 -10.93 22.46
CA PRO A 186 4.01 -10.06 21.84
C PRO A 186 2.59 -10.38 22.32
N PRO A 187 1.74 -9.34 22.48
CA PRO A 187 0.36 -9.49 22.95
C PRO A 187 -0.49 -10.34 22.00
N GLN A 188 -1.33 -11.19 22.58
CA GLN A 188 -2.27 -12.05 21.85
C GLN A 188 -3.70 -11.49 21.86
N THR A 189 -4.01 -10.64 22.83
CA THR A 189 -5.30 -9.98 23.00
C THR A 189 -5.16 -8.47 22.90
N LEU A 190 -6.28 -7.77 22.64
CA LEU A 190 -6.30 -6.32 22.70
C LEU A 190 -6.03 -5.78 24.10
N ASP A 191 -6.52 -6.49 25.13
CA ASP A 191 -6.27 -6.09 26.53
C ASP A 191 -4.77 -6.17 26.86
N GLU A 192 -4.07 -7.20 26.40
CA GLU A 192 -2.61 -7.31 26.53
C GLU A 192 -1.91 -6.20 25.75
N LEU A 193 -2.32 -5.93 24.50
CA LEU A 193 -1.73 -4.85 23.70
C LEU A 193 -1.84 -3.49 24.42
N VAL A 194 -3.01 -3.19 24.98
CA VAL A 194 -3.25 -1.96 25.76
C VAL A 194 -2.37 -1.94 27.04
N ALA A 195 -2.32 -3.06 27.77
CA ALA A 195 -1.53 -3.17 28.99
C ALA A 195 -0.04 -3.00 28.72
N ASP A 196 0.50 -3.64 27.69
CA ASP A 196 1.89 -3.56 27.29
C ASP A 196 2.26 -2.14 26.84
N ALA A 197 1.40 -1.51 26.04
CA ALA A 197 1.62 -0.13 25.60
C ALA A 197 1.70 0.85 26.78
N LYS A 198 0.81 0.69 27.76
CA LYS A 198 0.82 1.50 29.00
C LYS A 198 2.06 1.22 29.83
N LEU A 199 2.39 -0.05 30.06
CA LEU A 199 3.52 -0.46 30.89
C LEU A 199 4.84 0.14 30.37
N VAL A 200 5.08 0.05 29.05
CA VAL A 200 6.27 0.65 28.43
C VAL A 200 6.30 2.16 28.66
N THR A 201 5.19 2.84 28.38
CA THR A 201 5.16 4.31 28.49
C THR A 201 5.25 4.78 29.93
N GLU A 202 4.64 4.06 30.89
CA GLU A 202 4.75 4.35 32.32
C GLU A 202 6.18 4.23 32.82
N GLN A 203 6.91 3.20 32.38
CA GLN A 203 8.27 2.95 32.87
C GLN A 203 9.33 3.77 32.11
N LEU A 204 9.16 3.96 30.80
CA LEU A 204 10.20 4.49 29.93
C LEU A 204 9.84 5.84 29.27
N GLY A 205 8.64 6.36 29.48
CA GLY A 205 8.17 7.60 28.85
C GLY A 205 9.02 8.83 29.26
N SER A 206 9.61 8.83 30.45
CA SER A 206 10.56 9.88 30.86
C SER A 206 11.87 9.89 30.04
N GLU A 207 12.18 8.77 29.36
CA GLU A 207 13.31 8.63 28.45
C GLU A 207 12.92 8.94 27.00
N GLY A 208 11.64 9.25 26.73
CA GLY A 208 11.12 9.48 25.38
C GLY A 208 10.71 8.21 24.64
N ILE A 209 10.54 7.08 25.37
CA ILE A 209 10.15 5.77 24.80
C ILE A 209 8.68 5.52 25.10
N TYR A 210 7.92 5.21 24.06
CA TYR A 210 6.48 5.02 24.12
C TYR A 210 6.09 3.60 23.69
N GLY A 211 5.01 3.07 24.28
CA GLY A 211 4.59 1.69 24.08
C GLY A 211 4.09 1.41 22.66
N ILE A 212 3.42 2.39 22.05
CA ILE A 212 2.86 2.21 20.70
C ILE A 212 2.88 3.52 19.89
N ALA A 213 2.96 3.41 18.58
CA ALA A 213 2.68 4.51 17.67
C ALA A 213 1.75 4.07 16.54
N GLY A 214 1.03 5.04 15.96
CA GLY A 214 0.21 4.86 14.77
C GLY A 214 0.51 5.93 13.71
N ASN A 215 0.29 5.61 12.46
CA ASN A 215 0.50 6.52 11.33
C ASN A 215 -0.84 7.04 10.79
N PHE A 216 -1.61 7.75 11.62
CA PHE A 216 -3.00 8.16 11.33
C PHE A 216 -3.15 9.39 10.42
N LYS A 217 -2.08 9.93 9.87
CA LYS A 217 -2.14 11.03 8.89
C LYS A 217 -3.04 10.69 7.70
N SER A 218 -3.04 9.43 7.26
CA SER A 218 -3.99 8.90 6.28
C SER A 218 -4.95 7.94 6.96
N ALA A 219 -6.16 8.40 7.28
CA ALA A 219 -7.18 7.60 7.94
C ALA A 219 -7.47 6.29 7.18
N ALA A 220 -7.68 6.36 5.87
CA ALA A 220 -7.96 5.18 5.06
C ALA A 220 -6.83 4.15 5.12
N SER A 221 -5.57 4.60 5.00
CA SER A 221 -4.41 3.69 5.05
C SER A 221 -4.25 3.06 6.43
N SER A 222 -4.39 3.84 7.50
CA SER A 222 -4.16 3.36 8.87
C SER A 222 -5.24 2.39 9.32
N VAL A 223 -6.52 2.76 9.16
CA VAL A 223 -7.65 1.94 9.59
C VAL A 223 -7.68 0.63 8.82
N ALA A 224 -7.52 0.69 7.48
CA ALA A 224 -7.49 -0.50 6.65
C ALA A 224 -6.36 -1.48 6.99
N ARG A 225 -5.22 -0.99 7.49
CA ARG A 225 -4.04 -1.80 7.80
C ARG A 225 -3.97 -2.29 9.23
N SER A 226 -4.69 -1.68 10.15
CA SER A 226 -4.68 -2.02 11.56
C SER A 226 -6.05 -2.47 12.07
N ILE A 227 -7.00 -1.55 12.17
CA ILE A 227 -8.31 -1.79 12.79
C ILE A 227 -9.09 -2.84 12.01
N ASP A 228 -9.25 -2.67 10.68
CA ASP A 228 -9.95 -3.64 9.85
C ASP A 228 -9.35 -5.05 10.00
N MET A 229 -8.02 -5.17 10.05
CA MET A 229 -7.36 -6.46 10.16
C MET A 229 -7.60 -7.14 11.50
N ILE A 230 -7.59 -6.39 12.60
CA ILE A 230 -7.91 -6.91 13.93
C ILE A 230 -9.40 -7.30 14.02
N VAL A 231 -10.29 -6.46 13.48
CA VAL A 231 -11.73 -6.76 13.38
C VAL A 231 -11.95 -8.06 12.62
N MET A 232 -11.33 -8.23 11.45
CA MET A 232 -11.46 -9.43 10.62
C MET A 232 -10.93 -10.69 11.32
N ARG A 233 -9.75 -10.62 11.95
CA ARG A 233 -9.18 -11.74 12.73
C ARG A 233 -10.05 -12.12 13.93
N SER A 234 -10.80 -11.17 14.45
CA SER A 234 -11.74 -11.39 15.58
C SER A 234 -13.13 -11.81 15.13
N GLY A 235 -13.32 -12.18 13.85
CA GLY A 235 -14.59 -12.68 13.32
C GLY A 235 -15.54 -11.61 12.78
N GLY A 236 -15.14 -10.34 12.78
CA GLY A 236 -15.88 -9.26 12.14
C GLY A 236 -15.60 -9.14 10.64
N THR A 237 -16.13 -8.12 10.01
CA THR A 237 -16.06 -7.90 8.56
C THR A 237 -15.34 -6.61 8.21
N ARG A 238 -14.59 -6.63 7.11
CA ARG A 238 -13.89 -5.45 6.60
C ARG A 238 -14.89 -4.37 6.20
N GLY A 239 -14.64 -3.14 6.65
CA GLY A 239 -15.49 -2.00 6.34
C GLY A 239 -16.94 -2.20 6.76
N GLY A 240 -17.20 -3.07 7.74
CA GLY A 240 -18.53 -3.40 8.22
C GLY A 240 -19.41 -4.19 7.24
N PHE A 241 -18.92 -4.54 6.04
CA PHE A 241 -19.74 -5.21 5.03
C PHE A 241 -19.81 -6.72 5.27
N ASP A 242 -20.98 -7.23 5.60
CA ASP A 242 -21.24 -8.68 5.73
C ASP A 242 -21.61 -9.27 4.35
N TYR A 243 -20.67 -10.01 3.78
CA TYR A 243 -20.87 -10.67 2.49
C TYR A 243 -21.95 -11.77 2.49
N LYS A 244 -22.36 -12.27 3.66
CA LYS A 244 -23.42 -13.29 3.77
C LYS A 244 -24.82 -12.70 3.70
N THR A 245 -24.97 -11.51 4.26
CA THR A 245 -26.27 -10.81 4.30
C THR A 245 -26.40 -9.70 3.25
N GLY A 246 -25.27 -9.23 2.72
CA GLY A 246 -25.24 -8.07 1.83
C GLY A 246 -25.67 -6.80 2.54
N THR A 247 -25.25 -6.59 3.79
CA THR A 247 -25.56 -5.44 4.62
C THR A 247 -24.32 -4.94 5.34
N TYR A 248 -24.38 -3.70 5.84
CA TYR A 248 -23.32 -3.13 6.68
C TYR A 248 -23.65 -3.26 8.16
N ASP A 249 -22.69 -3.78 8.95
CA ASP A 249 -22.72 -3.79 10.41
C ASP A 249 -21.32 -3.52 10.99
N PHE A 250 -21.15 -2.34 11.59
CA PHE A 250 -19.92 -1.91 12.23
C PHE A 250 -19.82 -2.29 13.71
N SER A 251 -20.75 -3.08 14.24
CA SER A 251 -20.78 -3.42 15.68
C SER A 251 -19.51 -4.11 16.15
N SER A 252 -18.86 -4.92 15.29
CA SER A 252 -17.58 -5.59 15.58
C SER A 252 -16.40 -4.64 15.74
N TYR A 253 -16.53 -3.38 15.31
CA TYR A 253 -15.47 -2.36 15.46
C TYR A 253 -15.40 -1.81 16.90
N LYS A 254 -16.49 -1.87 17.67
CA LYS A 254 -16.56 -1.25 18.99
C LYS A 254 -15.39 -1.63 19.90
N PRO A 255 -15.14 -2.93 20.23
CA PRO A 255 -14.07 -3.29 21.15
C PRO A 255 -12.68 -2.90 20.62
N VAL A 256 -12.49 -2.90 19.32
CA VAL A 256 -11.21 -2.49 18.70
C VAL A 256 -11.01 -0.98 18.83
N LEU A 257 -12.06 -0.19 18.56
CA LEU A 257 -12.01 1.27 18.70
C LEU A 257 -11.83 1.70 20.17
N GLU A 258 -12.45 1.01 21.13
CA GLU A 258 -12.26 1.25 22.56
C GLU A 258 -10.81 1.00 22.97
N ALA A 259 -10.20 -0.12 22.56
CA ALA A 259 -8.81 -0.43 22.83
C ALA A 259 -7.85 0.59 22.21
N PHE A 260 -8.08 0.96 20.95
CA PHE A 260 -7.27 1.97 20.28
C PHE A 260 -7.43 3.35 20.92
N LYS A 261 -8.64 3.74 21.29
CA LYS A 261 -8.89 4.99 22.04
C LYS A 261 -8.09 5.03 23.34
N GLU A 262 -8.03 3.92 24.05
CA GLU A 262 -7.27 3.80 25.30
C GLU A 262 -5.76 3.91 25.06
N MET A 263 -5.22 3.23 24.04
CA MET A 263 -3.81 3.28 23.66
C MET A 263 -3.37 4.64 23.15
N PHE A 264 -4.22 5.32 22.37
CA PHE A 264 -3.92 6.62 21.80
C PHE A 264 -4.41 7.80 22.65
N ALA A 265 -4.86 7.53 23.87
CA ALA A 265 -5.09 8.55 24.87
C ALA A 265 -3.79 9.31 25.19
N THR A 266 -3.95 10.55 25.65
CA THR A 266 -2.81 11.43 25.94
C THR A 266 -1.85 10.77 26.92
N GLY A 267 -0.59 10.65 26.54
CA GLY A 267 0.51 10.17 27.36
C GLY A 267 0.72 8.65 27.31
N VAL A 268 0.00 7.91 26.50
CA VAL A 268 0.23 6.45 26.31
C VAL A 268 0.97 6.18 25.00
N SER A 269 0.50 6.69 23.89
CA SER A 269 1.15 6.53 22.58
C SER A 269 2.21 7.59 22.32
N PHE A 270 3.04 7.33 21.30
CA PHE A 270 4.00 8.30 20.79
C PHE A 270 3.28 9.60 20.37
N PRO A 271 3.75 10.77 20.84
CA PRO A 271 3.12 12.05 20.55
C PRO A 271 3.07 12.37 19.07
N GLY A 272 1.91 12.83 18.59
CA GLY A 272 1.73 13.18 17.18
C GLY A 272 1.29 12.03 16.29
N SER A 273 0.96 10.87 16.84
CA SER A 273 0.46 9.71 16.06
C SER A 273 -0.72 10.06 15.13
N GLU A 274 -1.55 11.05 15.49
CA GLU A 274 -2.66 11.55 14.67
C GLU A 274 -2.22 12.18 13.35
N SER A 275 -0.99 12.68 13.27
CA SER A 275 -0.43 13.34 12.10
C SER A 275 0.81 12.66 11.54
N LEU A 276 1.22 11.54 12.15
CA LEU A 276 2.41 10.80 11.76
C LEU A 276 2.18 10.01 10.48
N ASP A 277 3.17 10.01 9.61
CA ASP A 277 3.25 9.14 8.43
C ASP A 277 4.13 7.92 8.72
N ILE A 278 4.15 6.93 7.82
CA ILE A 278 4.86 5.66 8.06
C ILE A 278 6.38 5.85 8.16
N ASP A 279 7.01 6.67 7.34
CA ASP A 279 8.48 6.82 7.37
C ASP A 279 8.99 7.59 8.60
N PRO A 280 8.36 8.70 9.03
CA PRO A 280 8.64 9.27 10.35
C PRO A 280 8.42 8.27 11.50
N LEU A 281 7.40 7.40 11.43
CA LEU A 281 7.19 6.36 12.43
C LEU A 281 8.35 5.35 12.42
N ARG A 282 8.75 4.86 11.25
CA ARG A 282 9.90 3.96 11.08
C ARG A 282 11.19 4.55 11.63
N THR A 283 11.41 5.84 11.38
CA THR A 283 12.57 6.58 11.94
C THR A 283 12.57 6.52 13.48
N GLN A 284 11.40 6.71 14.12
CA GLN A 284 11.29 6.67 15.57
C GLN A 284 11.43 5.24 16.13
N PHE A 285 10.89 4.24 15.43
CA PHE A 285 11.06 2.84 15.81
C PHE A 285 12.53 2.41 15.69
N ALA A 286 13.19 2.75 14.60
CA ALA A 286 14.62 2.48 14.39
C ALA A 286 15.52 3.14 15.45
N ALA A 287 15.10 4.32 15.94
CA ALA A 287 15.79 5.02 17.03
C ALA A 287 15.51 4.44 18.44
N GLY A 288 14.62 3.42 18.56
CA GLY A 288 14.26 2.83 19.85
C GLY A 288 13.28 3.67 20.67
N ASN A 289 12.55 4.62 20.06
CA ASN A 289 11.60 5.48 20.76
C ASN A 289 10.18 4.91 20.80
N ILE A 290 9.93 3.81 20.07
CA ILE A 290 8.62 3.16 19.96
C ILE A 290 8.80 1.66 20.20
N ALA A 291 7.99 1.08 21.10
CA ALA A 291 8.02 -0.34 21.36
C ALA A 291 7.23 -1.17 20.34
N MET A 292 6.08 -0.69 19.91
CA MET A 292 5.18 -1.41 19.00
C MET A 292 4.56 -0.51 17.94
N TYR A 293 4.32 -1.08 16.76
CA TYR A 293 3.47 -0.48 15.72
C TYR A 293 2.91 -1.55 14.78
N ILE A 294 1.82 -1.24 14.08
CA ILE A 294 1.20 -2.14 13.10
C ILE A 294 1.55 -1.66 11.68
N SER A 295 2.00 -2.59 10.84
CA SER A 295 2.25 -2.35 9.42
C SER A 295 1.83 -3.56 8.59
N ILE A 296 1.59 -3.34 7.28
CA ILE A 296 1.34 -4.43 6.33
C ILE A 296 2.61 -4.83 5.57
N SER A 297 3.76 -4.31 5.92
CA SER A 297 4.91 -4.42 5.05
C SER A 297 5.75 -5.66 5.34
N HIS A 298 5.88 -6.52 4.35
CA HIS A 298 6.91 -7.56 4.32
C HIS A 298 8.28 -7.00 3.87
N ALA A 299 8.32 -5.72 3.49
CA ALA A 299 9.55 -5.01 3.18
C ALA A 299 10.27 -4.45 4.42
N GLU A 300 9.67 -4.51 5.62
CA GLU A 300 10.27 -3.95 6.84
C GLU A 300 11.69 -4.46 7.11
N PRO A 301 12.05 -5.74 6.88
CA PRO A 301 13.43 -6.18 7.01
C PRO A 301 14.41 -5.42 6.10
N GLY A 302 14.07 -5.25 4.84
CA GLY A 302 14.87 -4.47 3.89
C GLY A 302 14.90 -2.99 4.22
N VAL A 303 13.80 -2.45 4.69
CA VAL A 303 13.65 -1.06 5.12
C VAL A 303 14.57 -0.76 6.31
N TYR A 304 14.60 -1.61 7.32
CA TYR A 304 15.48 -1.46 8.49
C TYR A 304 16.93 -1.89 8.23
N ALA A 305 17.19 -2.62 7.16
CA ALA A 305 18.56 -2.90 6.74
C ALA A 305 19.20 -1.73 5.96
N SER A 306 18.40 -0.93 5.23
CA SER A 306 18.91 0.03 4.25
C SER A 306 18.46 1.49 4.45
N GLN A 307 17.14 1.73 4.61
CA GLN A 307 16.59 3.09 4.61
C GLN A 307 16.56 3.73 6.01
N PHE A 308 16.22 2.94 7.02
CA PHE A 308 16.20 3.33 8.43
C PHE A 308 17.01 2.33 9.24
N PRO A 309 18.35 2.27 9.04
CA PRO A 309 19.17 1.24 9.68
C PRO A 309 19.01 1.27 11.19
N THR A 310 18.89 0.08 11.79
CA THR A 310 18.80 -0.07 13.24
C THR A 310 19.55 -1.32 13.72
N ASP A 311 20.19 -1.20 14.87
CA ASP A 311 20.81 -2.31 15.61
C ASP A 311 19.85 -2.89 16.67
N ALA A 312 18.62 -2.36 16.78
CA ALA A 312 17.64 -2.85 17.74
C ALA A 312 17.27 -4.32 17.45
N ASN A 313 17.13 -5.09 18.52
CA ASN A 313 16.56 -6.44 18.44
C ASN A 313 15.04 -6.32 18.31
N TRP A 314 14.54 -6.37 17.09
CA TRP A 314 13.11 -6.25 16.78
C TRP A 314 12.59 -7.53 16.10
N ASN A 315 11.28 -7.73 16.19
CA ASN A 315 10.61 -8.88 15.61
C ASN A 315 9.20 -8.50 15.18
N CYS A 316 8.48 -9.44 14.59
CA CYS A 316 7.06 -9.27 14.27
C CYS A 316 6.22 -10.43 14.80
N ALA A 317 4.94 -10.13 15.02
CA ALA A 317 3.94 -11.08 15.47
C ALA A 317 2.67 -10.95 14.63
N GLN A 318 1.82 -11.98 14.69
CA GLN A 318 0.45 -11.89 14.22
C GLN A 318 -0.28 -10.79 15.01
N LEU A 319 -1.26 -10.13 14.38
CA LEU A 319 -2.07 -9.15 15.10
C LEU A 319 -2.86 -9.82 16.22
N PRO A 320 -2.99 -9.16 17.36
CA PRO A 320 -3.85 -9.65 18.44
C PRO A 320 -5.31 -9.70 17.99
N THR A 321 -6.13 -10.44 18.70
CA THR A 321 -7.59 -10.46 18.53
C THR A 321 -8.27 -9.93 19.79
N VAL A 322 -9.56 -9.67 19.72
CA VAL A 322 -10.34 -9.15 20.86
C VAL A 322 -10.22 -10.08 22.08
N ASN A 323 -10.24 -11.39 21.87
CA ASN A 323 -10.31 -12.39 22.95
C ASN A 323 -9.20 -13.46 22.91
N GLY A 324 -8.15 -13.26 22.13
CA GLY A 324 -7.05 -14.20 21.92
C GLY A 324 -7.36 -15.36 20.99
N LYS A 325 -8.56 -15.39 20.38
CA LYS A 325 -8.95 -16.43 19.43
C LYS A 325 -9.02 -15.84 18.01
N VAL A 326 -8.45 -16.56 17.06
CA VAL A 326 -8.60 -16.25 15.65
C VAL A 326 -9.93 -16.83 15.17
N GLU A 327 -10.91 -15.97 14.95
CA GLU A 327 -12.27 -16.34 14.54
C GLU A 327 -12.56 -16.00 13.07
N GLY A 328 -11.65 -15.27 12.41
CA GLY A 328 -11.72 -14.89 11.02
C GLY A 328 -10.35 -14.72 10.39
N LYS A 329 -10.33 -14.43 9.11
CA LYS A 329 -9.10 -14.25 8.33
C LYS A 329 -8.93 -12.80 7.92
N GLN A 330 -7.74 -12.26 8.08
CA GLN A 330 -7.42 -10.90 7.65
C GLN A 330 -7.21 -10.80 6.14
N GLN A 331 -7.30 -9.59 5.62
CA GLN A 331 -7.04 -9.31 4.21
C GLN A 331 -5.57 -9.53 3.88
N LEU A 332 -5.33 -10.31 2.83
CA LEU A 332 -4.06 -10.33 2.12
C LEU A 332 -4.08 -9.21 1.07
N TRP A 333 -3.07 -8.34 1.10
CA TRP A 333 -2.99 -7.20 0.21
C TRP A 333 -2.22 -7.57 -1.05
N PHE A 334 -2.94 -7.78 -2.14
CA PHE A 334 -2.36 -7.93 -3.48
C PHE A 334 -2.30 -6.60 -4.24
N GLY A 335 -3.26 -5.74 -3.99
CA GLY A 335 -3.64 -4.66 -4.89
C GLY A 335 -2.57 -3.60 -5.16
N GLY A 336 -1.62 -3.44 -4.24
CA GLY A 336 -0.56 -2.44 -4.43
C GLY A 336 0.66 -2.94 -5.22
N SER A 337 0.63 -4.19 -5.70
CA SER A 337 1.80 -4.80 -6.34
C SER A 337 1.45 -5.61 -7.59
N ASN A 338 0.20 -5.57 -8.07
CA ASN A 338 -0.16 -6.17 -9.34
C ASN A 338 0.26 -5.25 -10.49
N LEU A 339 0.79 -5.86 -11.55
CA LEU A 339 1.17 -5.15 -12.76
C LEU A 339 0.14 -5.40 -13.86
N GLY A 340 -0.15 -4.37 -14.64
CA GLY A 340 -1.02 -4.41 -15.80
C GLY A 340 -0.40 -3.76 -17.02
N ILE A 341 -1.01 -3.99 -18.19
CA ILE A 341 -0.63 -3.38 -19.46
C ILE A 341 -1.73 -2.40 -19.88
N ASN A 342 -1.33 -1.23 -20.33
CA ASN A 342 -2.21 -0.22 -20.90
C ASN A 342 -2.76 -0.72 -22.26
N PRO A 343 -4.08 -0.81 -22.47
CA PRO A 343 -4.63 -1.26 -23.74
C PRO A 343 -4.38 -0.30 -24.92
N ALA A 344 -3.99 0.94 -24.61
CA ALA A 344 -3.64 1.94 -25.63
C ALA A 344 -2.15 1.90 -26.04
N THR A 345 -1.35 0.96 -25.51
CA THR A 345 0.04 0.79 -25.95
C THR A 345 0.13 0.49 -27.45
N GLU A 346 1.08 1.09 -28.12
CA GLU A 346 1.37 0.79 -29.54
C GLU A 346 2.17 -0.53 -29.68
N HIS A 347 2.67 -1.09 -28.55
CA HIS A 347 3.59 -2.22 -28.52
C HIS A 347 3.14 -3.31 -27.52
N PRO A 348 1.93 -3.89 -27.68
CA PRO A 348 1.40 -4.84 -26.70
C PRO A 348 2.23 -6.13 -26.56
N ASP A 349 2.83 -6.62 -27.65
CA ASP A 349 3.68 -7.82 -27.60
C ASP A 349 4.98 -7.55 -26.85
N GLU A 350 5.61 -6.40 -27.04
CA GLU A 350 6.83 -6.00 -26.32
C GLU A 350 6.53 -5.65 -24.87
N ALA A 351 5.38 -5.06 -24.59
CA ALA A 351 4.92 -4.83 -23.21
C ALA A 351 4.69 -6.17 -22.48
N TRP A 352 4.17 -7.18 -23.15
CA TRP A 352 4.06 -8.53 -22.64
C TRP A 352 5.43 -9.18 -22.36
N GLU A 353 6.42 -8.99 -23.23
CA GLU A 353 7.79 -9.46 -22.98
C GLU A 353 8.39 -8.80 -21.73
N VAL A 354 8.13 -7.51 -21.51
CA VAL A 354 8.54 -6.82 -20.27
C VAL A 354 7.82 -7.41 -19.06
N MET A 355 6.51 -7.68 -19.16
CA MET A 355 5.77 -8.36 -18.09
C MET A 355 6.38 -9.73 -17.76
N LYS A 356 6.74 -10.53 -18.77
CA LYS A 356 7.40 -11.85 -18.54
C LYS A 356 8.75 -11.70 -17.87
N PHE A 357 9.55 -10.71 -18.26
CA PHE A 357 10.83 -10.43 -17.61
C PHE A 357 10.64 -10.06 -16.13
N LEU A 358 9.75 -9.13 -15.83
CA LEU A 358 9.48 -8.68 -14.45
C LEU A 358 8.94 -9.80 -13.54
N HIS A 359 8.30 -10.82 -14.11
CA HIS A 359 7.75 -11.98 -13.39
C HIS A 359 8.59 -13.26 -13.59
N SER A 360 9.79 -13.15 -14.16
CA SER A 360 10.64 -14.34 -14.38
C SER A 360 11.22 -14.87 -13.05
N ASP A 361 11.58 -16.14 -13.05
CA ASP A 361 12.20 -16.77 -11.86
C ASP A 361 13.59 -16.18 -11.59
N GLU A 362 14.29 -15.73 -12.64
CA GLU A 362 15.58 -15.05 -12.55
C GLU A 362 15.49 -13.68 -11.84
N VAL A 363 14.37 -12.98 -11.98
CA VAL A 363 14.11 -11.72 -11.28
C VAL A 363 13.50 -11.96 -9.91
N MET A 364 12.48 -12.79 -9.82
CA MET A 364 11.66 -12.92 -8.62
C MET A 364 12.21 -13.91 -7.59
N GLY A 365 13.03 -14.88 -7.98
CA GLY A 365 13.70 -15.78 -7.06
C GLY A 365 14.71 -15.05 -6.15
N PRO A 366 15.71 -14.34 -6.71
CA PRO A 366 16.63 -13.52 -5.90
C PRO A 366 15.94 -12.37 -5.17
N TYR A 367 14.83 -11.81 -5.72
CA TYR A 367 14.00 -10.83 -5.03
C TYR A 367 13.42 -11.42 -3.73
N HIS A 368 12.89 -12.66 -3.79
CA HIS A 368 12.40 -13.39 -2.63
C HIS A 368 13.53 -13.60 -1.60
N THR A 369 14.67 -14.15 -2.03
CA THR A 369 15.83 -14.42 -1.15
C THR A 369 16.33 -13.15 -0.46
N ALA A 370 16.28 -12.00 -1.14
CA ALA A 370 16.66 -10.71 -0.56
C ALA A 370 15.65 -10.15 0.46
N GLY A 371 14.49 -10.79 0.63
CA GLY A 371 13.47 -10.38 1.60
C GLY A 371 12.81 -9.05 1.27
N LEU A 372 12.75 -8.67 -0.01
CA LEU A 372 12.22 -7.39 -0.45
C LEU A 372 10.68 -7.33 -0.45
N GLY A 373 10.03 -8.50 -0.43
CA GLY A 373 8.58 -8.64 -0.36
C GLY A 373 8.18 -10.10 -0.42
N THR A 374 6.90 -10.38 -0.20
CA THR A 374 6.37 -11.74 -0.38
C THR A 374 5.98 -11.95 -1.82
N VAL A 375 6.79 -12.72 -2.53
CA VAL A 375 6.58 -13.04 -3.96
C VAL A 375 5.37 -13.96 -4.13
N MET A 376 4.50 -13.60 -5.07
CA MET A 376 3.26 -14.33 -5.37
C MET A 376 3.38 -15.20 -6.63
N ILE A 377 4.58 -15.69 -6.89
CA ILE A 377 4.90 -16.56 -8.03
C ILE A 377 5.56 -17.83 -7.46
N PRO A 378 4.79 -18.90 -7.21
CA PRO A 378 5.28 -20.12 -6.59
C PRO A 378 6.51 -20.72 -7.29
N SER A 379 6.57 -20.72 -8.62
CA SER A 379 7.72 -21.24 -9.36
C SER A 379 9.02 -20.53 -9.00
N ALA A 380 8.97 -19.21 -8.80
CA ALA A 380 10.13 -18.42 -8.42
C ALA A 380 10.55 -18.69 -6.95
N VAL A 381 9.57 -18.88 -6.06
CA VAL A 381 9.82 -19.13 -4.64
C VAL A 381 10.35 -20.55 -4.40
N GLU A 382 9.82 -21.56 -5.10
CA GLU A 382 10.21 -22.96 -4.94
C GLU A 382 11.70 -23.21 -5.26
N SER A 383 12.27 -22.43 -6.17
CA SER A 383 13.67 -22.55 -6.60
C SER A 383 14.63 -21.63 -5.82
N ALA A 384 14.11 -20.73 -4.97
CA ALA A 384 14.88 -19.73 -4.27
C ALA A 384 15.21 -20.16 -2.83
N GLU A 385 16.30 -19.61 -2.28
CA GLU A 385 16.59 -19.74 -0.86
C GLU A 385 15.60 -18.90 -0.04
N ALA A 386 15.19 -19.41 1.13
CA ALA A 386 14.34 -18.66 2.03
C ALA A 386 15.04 -17.35 2.47
N PRO A 387 14.31 -16.23 2.58
CA PRO A 387 14.88 -14.99 3.09
C PRO A 387 15.37 -15.16 4.52
N GLU A 388 16.55 -14.65 4.85
CA GLU A 388 17.07 -14.63 6.22
C GLU A 388 16.06 -13.97 7.20
N SER A 389 15.33 -12.97 6.73
CA SER A 389 14.29 -12.31 7.50
C SER A 389 13.14 -13.24 7.90
N ILE A 390 12.75 -14.17 7.04
CA ILE A 390 11.71 -15.18 7.37
C ILE A 390 12.24 -16.23 8.34
N GLU A 391 13.51 -16.64 8.21
CA GLU A 391 14.13 -17.56 9.16
C GLU A 391 14.20 -16.97 10.57
N LYS A 392 14.55 -15.69 10.68
CA LYS A 392 14.61 -14.97 11.95
C LYS A 392 13.24 -14.59 12.51
N MET A 393 12.31 -14.27 11.62
CA MET A 393 10.97 -13.77 11.95
C MET A 393 9.88 -14.57 11.20
N PRO A 394 9.61 -15.83 11.59
CA PRO A 394 8.69 -16.70 10.85
C PRO A 394 7.26 -16.13 10.74
N ASN A 395 6.88 -15.21 11.63
CA ASN A 395 5.58 -14.52 11.54
C ASN A 395 5.49 -13.54 10.37
N LEU A 396 6.59 -13.18 9.71
CA LEU A 396 6.52 -12.43 8.44
C LEU A 396 5.87 -13.23 7.32
N ALA A 397 6.05 -14.56 7.30
CA ALA A 397 5.47 -15.38 6.25
C ALA A 397 3.95 -15.22 6.19
N ILE A 398 3.41 -15.26 4.97
CA ILE A 398 1.97 -15.41 4.75
C ILE A 398 1.55 -16.78 5.27
N ASN A 399 0.42 -16.84 5.93
CA ASN A 399 -0.11 -18.07 6.52
C ASN A 399 -1.61 -18.24 6.24
N ALA A 400 -2.21 -19.30 6.80
CA ALA A 400 -3.61 -19.65 6.58
C ALA A 400 -4.64 -18.62 7.09
N ASP A 401 -4.20 -17.66 7.94
CA ASP A 401 -5.05 -16.58 8.44
C ASP A 401 -5.06 -15.36 7.50
N ASP A 402 -4.17 -15.34 6.51
CA ASP A 402 -4.08 -14.31 5.49
C ASP A 402 -4.86 -14.78 4.25
N GLN A 403 -5.91 -14.07 3.85
CA GLN A 403 -6.79 -14.48 2.75
C GLN A 403 -7.13 -13.31 1.84
N ASN A 404 -7.28 -13.58 0.55
CA ASN A 404 -7.95 -12.65 -0.35
C ASN A 404 -9.43 -12.60 -0.05
N TRP A 405 -9.94 -11.39 0.05
CA TRP A 405 -11.35 -11.14 0.21
C TRP A 405 -11.90 -10.46 -1.04
N PRO A 406 -13.16 -10.72 -1.39
CA PRO A 406 -13.82 -9.97 -2.44
C PRO A 406 -13.75 -8.47 -2.17
N PRO A 407 -13.77 -7.63 -3.22
CA PRO A 407 -13.83 -6.18 -3.04
C PRO A 407 -15.12 -5.77 -2.32
N LEU A 408 -15.05 -4.67 -1.58
CA LEU A 408 -16.25 -4.03 -1.04
C LEU A 408 -17.17 -3.59 -2.20
N PRO A 409 -18.50 -3.49 -1.97
CA PRO A 409 -19.43 -3.07 -3.01
C PRO A 409 -19.02 -1.75 -3.66
N ALA A 410 -18.87 -1.76 -4.98
CA ALA A 410 -18.55 -0.57 -5.76
C ALA A 410 -19.72 0.39 -5.84
N GLY A 411 -19.45 1.69 -5.97
CA GLY A 411 -20.45 2.69 -6.21
C GLY A 411 -21.29 3.08 -4.98
N VAL A 412 -20.97 2.58 -3.80
CA VAL A 412 -21.63 3.01 -2.55
C VAL A 412 -21.14 4.40 -2.17
N VAL A 413 -21.95 5.41 -2.44
CA VAL A 413 -21.64 6.80 -2.12
C VAL A 413 -22.33 7.18 -0.80
N VAL A 414 -21.52 7.25 0.26
CA VAL A 414 -21.99 7.59 1.60
C VAL A 414 -21.89 9.10 1.81
N GLU A 415 -22.99 9.73 2.21
CA GLU A 415 -22.96 11.15 2.55
C GLU A 415 -22.22 11.38 3.88
N GLY A 416 -21.45 12.46 3.97
CA GLY A 416 -20.67 12.81 5.16
C GLY A 416 -19.29 12.17 5.20
N LYS A 417 -18.82 11.84 6.40
CA LYS A 417 -17.49 11.23 6.59
C LYS A 417 -17.52 9.74 6.31
N ASP A 418 -16.46 9.25 5.68
CA ASP A 418 -16.29 7.81 5.52
C ASP A 418 -15.99 7.12 6.87
N TYR A 419 -16.04 5.77 6.89
CA TYR A 419 -15.82 5.04 8.13
C TYR A 419 -14.37 5.14 8.60
N TYR A 420 -13.40 5.30 7.71
CA TYR A 420 -11.99 5.47 8.08
C TYR A 420 -11.79 6.74 8.91
N THR A 421 -12.29 7.86 8.40
CA THR A 421 -12.26 9.15 9.11
C THR A 421 -13.00 9.07 10.43
N THR A 422 -14.17 8.42 10.45
CA THR A 422 -14.99 8.24 11.66
C THR A 422 -14.26 7.41 12.71
N CYS A 423 -13.61 6.30 12.31
CA CYS A 423 -12.79 5.49 13.22
C CYS A 423 -11.65 6.29 13.86
N VAL A 424 -10.91 7.08 13.06
CA VAL A 424 -9.83 7.92 13.59
C VAL A 424 -10.37 8.96 14.57
N GLU A 425 -11.50 9.59 14.28
CA GLU A 425 -12.15 10.52 15.21
C GLU A 425 -12.59 9.86 16.53
N CYS A 426 -13.06 8.60 16.48
CA CYS A 426 -13.35 7.82 17.67
C CYS A 426 -12.10 7.56 18.53
N ILE A 427 -11.00 7.15 17.89
CA ILE A 427 -9.71 6.89 18.55
C ILE A 427 -9.20 8.12 19.31
N PHE A 428 -9.26 9.29 18.69
CA PHE A 428 -8.80 10.54 19.31
C PHE A 428 -9.89 11.26 20.12
N GLY A 429 -11.03 10.62 20.37
CA GLY A 429 -12.09 11.11 21.26
C GLY A 429 -12.90 12.30 20.72
N VAL A 430 -12.82 12.55 19.40
CA VAL A 430 -13.62 13.61 18.73
C VAL A 430 -15.06 13.18 18.58
N THR A 431 -15.30 11.89 18.31
CA THR A 431 -16.64 11.30 18.13
C THR A 431 -16.84 10.16 19.15
N ASP A 432 -18.06 10.06 19.69
CA ASP A 432 -18.46 8.95 20.57
C ASP A 432 -18.59 7.65 19.77
N ILE A 433 -18.06 6.55 20.27
CA ILE A 433 -17.95 5.27 19.55
C ILE A 433 -19.35 4.67 19.29
N ASP A 434 -20.25 4.67 20.26
CA ASP A 434 -21.58 4.06 20.09
C ASP A 434 -22.40 4.85 19.09
N SER A 435 -22.37 6.18 19.19
CA SER A 435 -23.04 7.08 18.24
C SER A 435 -22.46 6.95 16.83
N ALA A 436 -21.14 6.78 16.71
CA ALA A 436 -20.45 6.60 15.43
C ALA A 436 -20.88 5.29 14.74
N ILE A 437 -20.94 4.18 15.48
CA ILE A 437 -21.36 2.88 14.96
C ILE A 437 -22.82 2.92 14.47
N GLU A 438 -23.72 3.51 15.24
CA GLU A 438 -25.13 3.67 14.87
C GLU A 438 -25.28 4.51 13.58
N ASP A 439 -24.54 5.62 13.50
CA ASP A 439 -24.51 6.50 12.33
C ASP A 439 -23.94 5.78 11.10
N LEU A 440 -22.80 5.08 11.23
CA LEU A 440 -22.19 4.31 10.14
C LEU A 440 -23.15 3.21 9.64
N ASN A 441 -23.75 2.43 10.53
CA ASN A 441 -24.73 1.39 10.15
C ASN A 441 -25.89 1.99 9.37
N THR A 442 -26.40 3.12 9.83
CA THR A 442 -27.53 3.80 9.16
C THR A 442 -27.16 4.31 7.78
N ARG A 443 -26.05 5.08 7.68
CA ARG A 443 -25.66 5.74 6.42
C ARG A 443 -25.18 4.77 5.36
N TYR A 444 -24.38 3.77 5.74
CA TYR A 444 -23.83 2.79 4.80
C TYR A 444 -24.92 1.89 4.24
N ASN A 445 -25.85 1.40 5.09
CA ASN A 445 -26.99 0.61 4.60
C ASN A 445 -27.92 1.46 3.70
N ALA A 446 -28.24 2.69 4.08
CA ALA A 446 -29.06 3.57 3.25
C ALA A 446 -28.40 3.87 1.88
N ALA A 447 -27.08 4.09 1.86
CA ALA A 447 -26.35 4.32 0.62
C ALA A 447 -26.33 3.07 -0.27
N TYR A 448 -26.13 1.89 0.32
CA TYR A 448 -26.13 0.63 -0.41
C TYR A 448 -27.53 0.25 -0.92
N ASP A 449 -28.58 0.41 -0.10
CA ASP A 449 -29.97 0.20 -0.53
C ASP A 449 -30.33 1.12 -1.70
N LYS A 450 -29.94 2.39 -1.65
CA LYS A 450 -30.12 3.33 -2.77
C LYS A 450 -29.44 2.88 -4.05
N LEU A 451 -28.23 2.30 -3.95
CA LEU A 451 -27.50 1.75 -5.09
C LEU A 451 -28.25 0.55 -5.69
N VAL A 452 -28.72 -0.37 -4.84
CA VAL A 452 -29.49 -1.55 -5.24
C VAL A 452 -30.85 -1.15 -5.84
N ASP A 453 -31.56 -0.19 -5.25
CA ASP A 453 -32.81 0.36 -5.78
C ASP A 453 -32.58 1.05 -7.15
N GLY A 454 -31.37 1.55 -7.39
CA GLY A 454 -30.92 2.11 -8.66
C GLY A 454 -30.61 1.07 -9.74
N GLY A 455 -30.71 -0.23 -9.42
CA GLY A 455 -30.53 -1.34 -10.37
C GLY A 455 -29.22 -2.13 -10.23
N ALA A 456 -28.39 -1.81 -9.24
CA ALA A 456 -27.22 -2.66 -8.95
C ALA A 456 -27.67 -3.96 -8.28
N GLU A 457 -26.94 -5.04 -8.56
CA GLU A 457 -27.17 -6.33 -7.90
C GLU A 457 -26.65 -6.28 -6.45
N ARG A 458 -27.45 -6.80 -5.50
CA ARG A 458 -26.99 -6.94 -4.12
C ARG A 458 -25.94 -8.05 -4.03
N ILE A 459 -24.75 -7.69 -3.58
CA ILE A 459 -23.65 -8.65 -3.43
C ILE A 459 -23.91 -9.53 -2.21
N VAL A 460 -24.04 -10.82 -2.42
CA VAL A 460 -24.13 -11.85 -1.37
C VAL A 460 -23.29 -13.04 -1.80
N TYR A 461 -22.31 -13.40 -0.99
CA TYR A 461 -21.49 -14.59 -1.18
C TYR A 461 -21.86 -15.63 -0.10
N PRO A 462 -22.64 -16.66 -0.43
CA PRO A 462 -23.17 -17.61 0.54
C PRO A 462 -22.16 -18.65 1.06
N ASN A 463 -20.92 -18.36 1.28
CA ASN A 463 -19.80 -19.11 1.91
C ASN A 463 -18.53 -19.14 1.06
#